data_f2e63e5db76c336e6ac81731bbabe15e
#
_entry.id   f2e63e5db76c336e6ac81731bbabe15e
#
_cell.length_a   1.000
_cell.length_b   1.000
_cell.length_c   1.000
_cell.angle_alpha   90.00
_cell.angle_beta   90.00
_cell.angle_gamma   90.00
#
_symmetry.space_group_name_H-M   'P 1'
#
loop_
_entity.id
_entity.type
_entity.pdbx_description
1 polymer ?
#
loop_
_entity_poly.entity_id
_entity_poly.type
_entity_poly.pdbx_seq_one_letter_code
_entity_poly.pdbx_strand_id
1 'polypeptide(L)'
;MGRKSCKVYEEIIETRGMNRFIIADVKSPNFKGISTGHFFAVAQNYYELFKGHVETLIAGGPVYKIRFSEEQLLGLPNDVLLMREPSWRSKWKYLQNSRVLFRKAKGDTIVLQQGGVLSSFVALALFYHRTSRLFLIQYSKEGVDSRAKRMLYRIVRHKIDGVICPNEMVGEAYGKPFCIVPDYIYLGNNERSEIPYGDKKYDVCFVGRIEEEKGVLDVARKLAGTSRRMIIAGKVRDGSLAGQLEQVAASCDNIELHIGYVSDEVYYGYIRNSRFCILNYQGEYSRRSSGVVLDTVFNNVPIIGKRCKALDFIEKFGCGYIYDDLESLSLDEIMTEKNYNQYLANIALYKQKHVEYADKLRKFVGVK
;
A
#
# COMPACT_ATOMS: atom_id res chain seq x y z
N MET A 1 17.00 16.38 23.16
CA MET A 1 15.62 16.72 23.59
C MET A 1 14.55 15.66 23.21
N GLY A 2 14.93 14.41 22.88
CA GLY A 2 14.04 13.37 22.33
C GLY A 2 13.54 12.28 23.30
N ARG A 3 13.84 12.29 24.57
CA ARG A 3 13.49 11.19 25.50
C ARG A 3 12.33 11.46 26.48
N LYS A 4 11.81 12.68 26.56
CA LYS A 4 10.69 13.01 27.48
C LYS A 4 9.28 12.80 26.88
N SER A 5 9.16 12.64 25.57
CA SER A 5 7.85 12.48 24.90
C SER A 5 7.26 11.06 25.01
N CYS A 6 8.10 10.04 25.23
CA CYS A 6 7.63 8.64 25.24
C CYS A 6 6.98 8.22 26.58
N LYS A 7 7.46 8.72 27.71
CA LYS A 7 6.97 8.33 29.06
C LYS A 7 5.60 8.88 29.44
N VAL A 8 5.24 10.06 28.93
CA VAL A 8 3.92 10.67 29.23
C VAL A 8 2.78 9.95 28.51
N TYR A 9 3.07 9.19 27.47
CA TYR A 9 2.08 8.42 26.70
C TYR A 9 1.74 7.07 27.31
N GLU A 10 2.65 6.46 28.07
CA GLU A 10 2.37 5.16 28.71
C GLU A 10 1.32 5.27 29.83
N GLU A 11 1.27 6.39 30.55
CA GLU A 11 0.31 6.59 31.67
C GLU A 11 -1.13 6.94 31.20
N ILE A 12 -1.33 7.48 29.99
CA ILE A 12 -2.67 7.85 29.49
C ILE A 12 -3.39 6.66 28.85
N ILE A 13 -2.68 5.60 28.51
CA ILE A 13 -3.18 4.42 27.79
C ILE A 13 -3.96 3.45 28.70
N GLU A 14 -3.73 3.47 30.01
CA GLU A 14 -4.25 2.41 30.92
C GLU A 14 -5.73 2.55 31.34
N THR A 15 -6.45 3.61 31.00
CA THR A 15 -7.75 3.87 31.63
C THR A 15 -9.00 3.79 30.75
N ARG A 16 -8.89 3.50 29.45
CA ARG A 16 -10.08 3.23 28.62
C ARG A 16 -9.97 1.83 27.99
N GLY A 17 -10.73 0.91 28.53
CA GLY A 17 -10.92 -0.42 27.93
C GLY A 17 -11.27 -0.23 26.43
N MET A 18 -10.47 -0.85 25.55
CA MET A 18 -10.72 -0.82 24.13
C MET A 18 -11.83 -1.83 23.84
N ASN A 19 -12.97 -1.36 23.31
CA ASN A 19 -14.06 -2.26 22.99
C ASN A 19 -13.78 -3.00 21.68
N ARG A 20 -13.48 -2.25 20.58
CA ARG A 20 -13.21 -2.81 19.24
C ARG A 20 -12.14 -2.00 18.53
N PHE A 21 -11.49 -2.64 17.56
CA PHE A 21 -10.61 -1.99 16.59
C PHE A 21 -11.31 -1.90 15.23
N ILE A 22 -11.40 -0.71 14.65
CA ILE A 22 -12.09 -0.47 13.38
C ILE A 22 -11.12 0.14 12.37
N ILE A 23 -10.80 -0.62 11.32
CA ILE A 23 -10.13 -0.08 10.14
C ILE A 23 -11.19 0.46 9.18
N ALA A 24 -11.17 1.77 8.92
CA ALA A 24 -12.24 2.45 8.20
C ALA A 24 -11.78 3.02 6.86
N ASP A 25 -12.44 2.59 5.80
CA ASP A 25 -12.40 3.19 4.48
C ASP A 25 -13.72 3.92 4.17
N VAL A 26 -13.78 5.18 4.53
CA VAL A 26 -14.98 6.00 4.34
C VAL A 26 -15.23 6.35 2.88
N LYS A 27 -14.18 6.30 2.05
CA LYS A 27 -14.28 6.59 0.62
C LYS A 27 -14.86 5.41 -0.17
N SER A 28 -14.49 4.19 0.21
CA SER A 28 -14.88 2.94 -0.47
C SER A 28 -15.00 3.11 -2.00
N PRO A 29 -13.93 3.49 -2.71
CA PRO A 29 -14.03 3.80 -4.13
C PRO A 29 -14.41 2.54 -4.90
N ASN A 30 -15.57 2.57 -5.53
CA ASN A 30 -16.04 1.53 -6.42
C ASN A 30 -15.86 1.96 -7.87
N PHE A 31 -15.21 1.13 -8.67
CA PHE A 31 -15.09 1.31 -10.09
C PHE A 31 -15.77 0.15 -10.81
N LYS A 32 -17.04 0.30 -11.23
CA LYS A 32 -17.84 -0.74 -11.93
C LYS A 32 -17.96 -2.06 -11.14
N GLY A 33 -18.11 -2.01 -9.81
CA GLY A 33 -18.20 -3.23 -9.00
C GLY A 33 -16.86 -3.91 -8.72
N ILE A 34 -15.74 -3.36 -9.20
CA ILE A 34 -14.40 -3.86 -8.98
C ILE A 34 -13.67 -2.91 -8.06
N SER A 35 -13.17 -3.43 -6.93
CA SER A 35 -12.25 -2.69 -6.08
C SER A 35 -10.97 -2.41 -6.86
N THR A 36 -10.59 -1.15 -6.91
CA THR A 36 -9.30 -0.77 -7.49
C THR A 36 -8.43 -0.14 -6.41
N GLY A 37 -7.25 -0.71 -6.20
CA GLY A 37 -6.21 -0.11 -5.37
C GLY A 37 -6.04 -0.73 -3.99
N HIS A 38 -5.21 -0.08 -3.17
CA HIS A 38 -4.70 -0.58 -1.90
C HIS A 38 -5.75 -0.72 -0.77
N PHE A 39 -6.94 -0.14 -0.91
CA PHE A 39 -7.89 -0.02 0.21
C PHE A 39 -8.33 -1.35 0.80
N PHE A 40 -8.67 -2.32 -0.07
CA PHE A 40 -9.05 -3.66 0.39
C PHE A 40 -7.86 -4.42 0.97
N ALA A 41 -6.72 -4.35 0.31
CA ALA A 41 -5.51 -5.02 0.78
C ALA A 41 -5.07 -4.47 2.16
N VAL A 42 -5.10 -3.13 2.33
CA VAL A 42 -4.80 -2.50 3.62
C VAL A 42 -5.85 -2.88 4.67
N ALA A 43 -7.14 -2.84 4.34
CA ALA A 43 -8.20 -3.23 5.27
C ALA A 43 -8.05 -4.68 5.72
N GLN A 44 -7.80 -5.61 4.78
CA GLN A 44 -7.56 -7.03 5.06
C GLN A 44 -6.32 -7.20 5.94
N ASN A 45 -5.22 -6.53 5.60
CA ASN A 45 -3.96 -6.64 6.34
C ASN A 45 -4.12 -6.17 7.80
N TYR A 46 -4.79 -5.04 8.02
CA TYR A 46 -5.08 -4.55 9.37
C TYR A 46 -6.07 -5.45 10.11
N TYR A 47 -7.09 -5.97 9.43
CA TYR A 47 -8.01 -6.93 10.04
C TYR A 47 -7.26 -8.17 10.54
N GLU A 48 -6.45 -8.78 9.69
CA GLU A 48 -5.62 -9.95 10.04
C GLU A 48 -4.63 -9.65 11.18
N LEU A 49 -4.05 -8.45 11.19
CA LEU A 49 -3.09 -8.02 12.21
C LEU A 49 -3.70 -7.91 13.61
N PHE A 50 -4.99 -7.56 13.70
CA PHE A 50 -5.64 -7.23 14.97
C PHE A 50 -6.67 -8.27 15.44
N LYS A 51 -7.26 -9.07 14.55
CA LYS A 51 -8.38 -10.00 14.86
C LYS A 51 -8.09 -11.01 15.98
N GLY A 52 -6.82 -11.36 16.20
CA GLY A 52 -6.40 -12.27 17.28
C GLY A 52 -6.14 -11.59 18.63
N HIS A 53 -6.21 -10.25 18.68
CA HIS A 53 -5.87 -9.45 19.86
C HIS A 53 -7.07 -8.66 20.40
N VAL A 54 -7.98 -8.27 19.53
CA VAL A 54 -9.17 -7.47 19.86
C VAL A 54 -10.26 -7.72 18.84
N GLU A 55 -11.53 -7.55 19.23
CA GLU A 55 -12.64 -7.57 18.27
C GLU A 55 -12.37 -6.54 17.16
N THR A 56 -12.23 -7.01 15.92
CA THR A 56 -11.78 -6.22 14.80
C THR A 56 -12.84 -6.15 13.72
N LEU A 57 -13.16 -4.96 13.26
CA LEU A 57 -14.11 -4.73 12.17
C LEU A 57 -13.51 -3.88 11.06
N ILE A 58 -14.01 -4.09 9.85
CA ILE A 58 -13.72 -3.25 8.68
C ILE A 58 -14.94 -2.36 8.42
N ALA A 59 -14.77 -1.05 8.48
CA ALA A 59 -15.82 -0.12 8.09
C ALA A 59 -15.66 0.28 6.62
N GLY A 60 -16.60 -0.13 5.78
CA GLY A 60 -16.58 0.14 4.35
C GLY A 60 -17.97 0.22 3.74
N GLY A 61 -18.08 0.80 2.52
CA GLY A 61 -19.31 0.86 1.74
C GLY A 61 -19.77 -0.50 1.23
N PRO A 62 -20.91 -0.56 0.51
CA PRO A 62 -21.48 -1.82 0.00
C PRO A 62 -20.51 -2.70 -0.79
N VAL A 63 -19.55 -2.11 -1.50
CA VAL A 63 -18.53 -2.86 -2.27
C VAL A 63 -17.67 -3.79 -1.40
N TYR A 64 -17.55 -3.52 -0.11
CA TYR A 64 -16.77 -4.36 0.81
C TYR A 64 -17.39 -5.74 1.02
N LYS A 65 -18.72 -5.88 0.84
CA LYS A 65 -19.43 -7.17 0.92
C LYS A 65 -18.99 -8.20 -0.15
N ILE A 66 -18.29 -7.76 -1.19
CA ILE A 66 -17.74 -8.67 -2.21
C ILE A 66 -16.59 -9.53 -1.63
N ARG A 67 -15.87 -9.01 -0.63
CA ARG A 67 -14.67 -9.68 -0.08
C ARG A 67 -14.77 -10.07 1.40
N PHE A 68 -15.64 -9.44 2.15
CA PHE A 68 -15.72 -9.59 3.60
C PHE A 68 -17.10 -10.04 4.01
N SER A 69 -17.18 -10.94 5.00
CA SER A 69 -18.44 -11.39 5.58
C SER A 69 -19.12 -10.26 6.37
N GLU A 70 -20.43 -10.41 6.63
CA GLU A 70 -21.18 -9.42 7.42
C GLU A 70 -20.66 -9.28 8.86
N GLU A 71 -20.12 -10.36 9.42
CA GLU A 71 -19.53 -10.37 10.77
C GLU A 71 -18.23 -9.55 10.85
N GLN A 72 -17.50 -9.42 9.74
CA GLN A 72 -16.28 -8.64 9.64
C GLN A 72 -16.55 -7.15 9.36
N LEU A 73 -17.82 -6.82 9.00
CA LEU A 73 -18.14 -5.51 8.46
C LEU A 73 -18.95 -4.64 9.42
N LEU A 74 -18.48 -3.41 9.61
CA LEU A 74 -19.30 -2.28 10.00
C LEU A 74 -19.75 -1.56 8.73
N GLY A 75 -20.91 -1.96 8.19
CA GLY A 75 -21.42 -1.46 6.93
C GLY A 75 -21.69 0.05 6.94
N LEU A 76 -21.09 0.74 5.95
CA LEU A 76 -21.35 2.15 5.64
C LEU A 76 -22.35 2.24 4.49
N PRO A 77 -23.20 3.31 4.46
CA PRO A 77 -24.35 3.35 3.54
C PRO A 77 -23.99 3.55 2.07
N ASN A 78 -22.79 4.10 1.77
CA ASN A 78 -22.49 4.53 0.41
C ASN A 78 -21.13 4.04 -0.09
N ASP A 79 -21.07 3.69 -1.37
CA ASP A 79 -19.82 3.69 -2.14
C ASP A 79 -19.57 5.11 -2.68
N VAL A 80 -18.35 5.60 -2.53
CA VAL A 80 -17.96 6.96 -2.94
C VAL A 80 -17.12 6.90 -4.20
N LEU A 81 -17.71 7.30 -5.33
CA LEU A 81 -17.09 7.27 -6.66
C LEU A 81 -16.33 8.57 -6.93
N LEU A 82 -15.07 8.65 -6.52
CA LEU A 82 -14.27 9.89 -6.58
C LEU A 82 -14.04 10.46 -8.00
N MET A 83 -14.14 9.63 -9.05
CA MET A 83 -13.82 10.04 -10.44
C MET A 83 -15.01 10.07 -11.39
N ARG A 84 -16.21 9.68 -10.97
CA ARG A 84 -17.39 9.52 -11.84
C ARG A 84 -18.64 10.23 -11.36
N GLU A 85 -18.65 10.69 -10.14
CA GLU A 85 -19.74 11.46 -9.60
C GLU A 85 -19.36 12.94 -9.52
N PRO A 86 -20.33 13.86 -9.64
CA PRO A 86 -20.13 15.26 -9.29
C PRO A 86 -19.51 15.37 -7.90
N SER A 87 -18.48 16.19 -7.75
CA SER A 87 -17.67 16.25 -6.50
C SER A 87 -18.51 16.54 -5.25
N TRP A 88 -19.65 17.25 -5.38
CA TRP A 88 -20.55 17.52 -4.28
C TRP A 88 -21.30 16.27 -3.80
N ARG A 89 -21.71 15.37 -4.71
CA ARG A 89 -22.35 14.08 -4.34
C ARG A 89 -21.36 13.16 -3.63
N SER A 90 -20.15 13.04 -4.13
CA SER A 90 -19.09 12.25 -3.47
C SER A 90 -18.78 12.80 -2.07
N LYS A 91 -18.69 14.13 -1.92
CA LYS A 91 -18.50 14.77 -0.61
C LYS A 91 -19.66 14.51 0.35
N TRP A 92 -20.89 14.57 -0.15
CA TRP A 92 -22.09 14.29 0.66
C TRP A 92 -22.12 12.84 1.13
N LYS A 93 -21.90 11.86 0.23
CA LYS A 93 -21.79 10.44 0.59
C LYS A 93 -20.68 10.20 1.63
N TYR A 94 -19.54 10.86 1.45
CA TYR A 94 -18.44 10.81 2.42
C TYR A 94 -18.88 11.27 3.81
N LEU A 95 -19.60 12.40 3.90
CA LEU A 95 -20.11 12.93 5.16
C LEU A 95 -21.14 11.99 5.80
N GLN A 96 -22.04 11.39 5.00
CA GLN A 96 -23.00 10.40 5.49
C GLN A 96 -22.30 9.16 6.05
N ASN A 97 -21.31 8.61 5.34
CA ASN A 97 -20.50 7.48 5.80
C ASN A 97 -19.79 7.82 7.11
N SER A 98 -19.16 8.99 7.19
CA SER A 98 -18.46 9.44 8.40
C SER A 98 -19.40 9.59 9.59
N ARG A 99 -20.60 10.16 9.38
CA ARG A 99 -21.62 10.28 10.43
C ARG A 99 -22.04 8.91 10.98
N VAL A 100 -22.25 7.93 10.09
CA VAL A 100 -22.61 6.57 10.49
C VAL A 100 -21.46 5.90 11.25
N LEU A 101 -20.23 6.00 10.72
CA LEU A 101 -19.03 5.49 11.36
C LEU A 101 -18.89 6.01 12.80
N PHE A 102 -18.82 7.32 12.97
CA PHE A 102 -18.58 7.93 14.28
C PHE A 102 -19.73 7.69 15.28
N ARG A 103 -20.95 7.49 14.80
CA ARG A 103 -22.07 7.11 15.65
C ARG A 103 -21.98 5.66 16.14
N LYS A 104 -21.61 4.72 15.23
CA LYS A 104 -21.54 3.28 15.54
C LYS A 104 -20.27 2.88 16.29
N ALA A 105 -19.19 3.65 16.14
CA ALA A 105 -17.85 3.37 16.68
C ALA A 105 -17.55 4.12 17.99
N LYS A 106 -18.56 4.43 18.79
CA LYS A 106 -18.36 5.10 20.09
C LYS A 106 -17.62 4.15 21.06
N GLY A 107 -16.53 4.64 21.67
CA GLY A 107 -15.70 3.88 22.59
C GLY A 107 -14.61 3.03 21.92
N ASP A 108 -14.65 2.88 20.59
CA ASP A 108 -13.71 2.05 19.82
C ASP A 108 -12.41 2.78 19.46
N THR A 109 -11.43 2.02 18.99
CA THR A 109 -10.27 2.57 18.29
C THR A 109 -10.52 2.57 16.78
N ILE A 110 -10.49 3.75 16.16
CA ILE A 110 -10.75 3.95 14.74
C ILE A 110 -9.44 4.28 14.02
N VAL A 111 -9.11 3.57 12.97
CA VAL A 111 -8.02 3.89 12.04
C VAL A 111 -8.62 4.26 10.69
N LEU A 112 -8.51 5.53 10.30
CA LEU A 112 -9.01 6.02 9.02
C LEU A 112 -7.97 5.84 7.92
N GLN A 113 -8.30 5.07 6.89
CA GLN A 113 -7.49 5.01 5.68
C GLN A 113 -7.56 6.34 4.91
N GLN A 114 -6.39 6.88 4.55
CA GLN A 114 -6.27 8.16 3.86
C GLN A 114 -7.14 9.28 4.47
N GLY A 115 -7.12 9.36 5.79
CA GLY A 115 -7.93 10.32 6.55
C GLY A 115 -7.58 11.80 6.35
N GLY A 116 -6.52 12.14 5.60
CA GLY A 116 -6.02 13.50 5.39
C GLY A 116 -6.65 14.25 4.23
N VAL A 117 -7.93 14.05 3.92
CA VAL A 117 -8.63 14.84 2.90
C VAL A 117 -9.55 15.89 3.54
N LEU A 118 -9.84 16.95 2.79
CA LEU A 118 -10.66 18.05 3.27
C LEU A 118 -12.00 17.57 3.86
N SER A 119 -12.67 16.62 3.18
CA SER A 119 -13.95 16.06 3.63
C SER A 119 -13.81 15.31 4.98
N SER A 120 -12.65 14.71 5.26
CA SER A 120 -12.39 14.06 6.55
C SER A 120 -12.36 15.09 7.68
N PHE A 121 -11.65 16.21 7.47
CA PHE A 121 -11.54 17.25 8.49
C PHE A 121 -12.89 17.92 8.76
N VAL A 122 -13.68 18.13 7.72
CA VAL A 122 -15.07 18.62 7.87
C VAL A 122 -15.91 17.60 8.64
N ALA A 123 -15.84 16.32 8.29
CA ALA A 123 -16.57 15.27 9.00
C ALA A 123 -16.16 15.15 10.47
N LEU A 124 -14.85 15.24 10.76
CA LEU A 124 -14.34 15.27 12.14
C LEU A 124 -14.83 16.49 12.93
N ALA A 125 -14.91 17.66 12.29
CA ALA A 125 -15.44 18.85 12.92
C ALA A 125 -16.91 18.68 13.30
N LEU A 126 -17.73 18.17 12.38
CA LEU A 126 -19.18 18.09 12.51
C LEU A 126 -19.69 16.90 13.34
N PHE A 127 -19.07 15.72 13.22
CA PHE A 127 -19.68 14.47 13.69
C PHE A 127 -18.86 13.73 14.74
N TYR A 128 -17.54 14.03 14.89
CA TYR A 128 -16.70 13.30 15.83
C TYR A 128 -16.59 14.03 17.17
N HIS A 129 -17.07 13.38 18.24
CA HIS A 129 -17.16 13.94 19.59
C HIS A 129 -16.06 13.44 20.55
N ARG A 130 -14.97 12.86 20.03
CA ARG A 130 -13.84 12.34 20.82
C ARG A 130 -14.23 11.31 21.90
N THR A 131 -15.23 10.51 21.60
CA THR A 131 -15.62 9.37 22.44
C THR A 131 -14.80 8.12 22.16
N SER A 132 -13.98 8.15 21.12
CA SER A 132 -13.18 7.04 20.58
C SER A 132 -11.72 7.50 20.44
N ARG A 133 -10.81 6.57 20.22
CA ARG A 133 -9.45 6.89 19.78
C ARG A 133 -9.42 6.96 18.25
N LEU A 134 -8.68 7.91 17.70
CA LEU A 134 -8.66 8.15 16.26
C LEU A 134 -7.25 8.26 15.72
N PHE A 135 -6.90 7.37 14.80
CA PHE A 135 -5.64 7.38 14.07
C PHE A 135 -5.88 7.56 12.57
N LEU A 136 -4.93 8.19 11.90
CA LEU A 136 -4.97 8.39 10.45
C LEU A 136 -3.85 7.60 9.78
N ILE A 137 -4.15 6.81 8.76
CA ILE A 137 -3.13 6.31 7.83
C ILE A 137 -2.88 7.39 6.78
N GLN A 138 -1.62 7.81 6.62
CA GLN A 138 -1.21 8.84 5.68
C GLN A 138 0.02 8.41 4.90
N TYR A 139 -0.08 8.39 3.58
CA TYR A 139 1.03 8.03 2.68
C TYR A 139 1.79 9.24 2.14
N SER A 140 1.24 10.45 2.33
CA SER A 140 1.82 11.70 1.84
C SER A 140 1.43 12.89 2.71
N LYS A 141 2.02 14.05 2.42
CA LYS A 141 1.68 15.34 3.05
C LYS A 141 0.42 16.00 2.49
N GLU A 142 -0.24 15.39 1.51
CA GLU A 142 -1.39 15.99 0.80
C GLU A 142 -2.53 16.42 1.73
N GLY A 143 -2.67 15.82 2.91
CA GLY A 143 -3.65 16.22 3.92
C GLY A 143 -3.41 17.60 4.53
N VAL A 144 -2.18 18.11 4.45
CA VAL A 144 -1.76 19.38 5.07
C VAL A 144 -0.95 20.27 4.10
N ASP A 145 -1.02 20.04 2.80
CA ASP A 145 -0.24 20.74 1.76
C ASP A 145 -0.74 22.16 1.48
N SER A 146 -2.07 22.40 1.51
CA SER A 146 -2.67 23.68 1.20
C SER A 146 -3.06 24.49 2.45
N ARG A 147 -3.19 25.82 2.30
CA ARG A 147 -3.59 26.71 3.40
C ARG A 147 -4.95 26.30 3.99
N ALA A 148 -5.93 26.00 3.13
CA ALA A 148 -7.27 25.61 3.58
C ALA A 148 -7.27 24.29 4.35
N LYS A 149 -6.54 23.27 3.87
CA LYS A 149 -6.40 21.98 4.57
C LYS A 149 -5.69 22.15 5.91
N ARG A 150 -4.61 22.94 5.97
CA ARG A 150 -3.92 23.24 7.24
C ARG A 150 -4.82 23.96 8.25
N MET A 151 -5.64 24.90 7.82
CA MET A 151 -6.56 25.60 8.69
C MET A 151 -7.60 24.64 9.29
N LEU A 152 -8.25 23.83 8.46
CA LEU A 152 -9.21 22.84 8.94
C LEU A 152 -8.56 21.76 9.81
N TYR A 153 -7.37 21.31 9.44
CA TYR A 153 -6.61 20.37 10.25
C TYR A 153 -6.30 20.93 11.64
N ARG A 154 -5.90 22.21 11.76
CA ARG A 154 -5.69 22.87 13.06
C ARG A 154 -6.93 22.84 13.97
N ILE A 155 -8.12 22.99 13.39
CA ILE A 155 -9.37 22.93 14.13
C ILE A 155 -9.63 21.54 14.70
N VAL A 156 -9.32 20.48 13.93
CA VAL A 156 -9.67 19.09 14.32
C VAL A 156 -8.49 18.29 14.88
N ARG A 157 -7.26 18.81 14.83
CA ARG A 157 -6.06 18.05 15.22
C ARG A 157 -6.11 17.52 16.66
N HIS A 158 -6.79 18.22 17.58
CA HIS A 158 -6.96 17.79 18.97
C HIS A 158 -7.81 16.51 19.08
N LYS A 159 -8.59 16.18 18.06
CA LYS A 159 -9.44 14.98 17.98
C LYS A 159 -8.67 13.76 17.46
N ILE A 160 -7.46 13.93 16.92
CA ILE A 160 -6.63 12.90 16.33
C ILE A 160 -5.55 12.49 17.34
N ASP A 161 -5.45 11.21 17.65
CA ASP A 161 -4.51 10.67 18.62
C ASP A 161 -3.13 10.39 18.00
N GLY A 162 -3.09 9.96 16.73
CA GLY A 162 -1.83 9.73 16.05
C GLY A 162 -1.94 9.50 14.55
N VAL A 163 -0.76 9.38 13.90
CA VAL A 163 -0.63 9.16 12.46
C VAL A 163 0.20 7.90 12.21
N ILE A 164 -0.26 7.06 11.30
CA ILE A 164 0.44 5.88 10.80
C ILE A 164 0.94 6.24 9.40
N CYS A 165 2.24 6.13 9.17
CA CYS A 165 2.86 6.67 7.95
C CYS A 165 4.11 5.86 7.54
N PRO A 166 4.55 5.94 6.26
CA PRO A 166 5.71 5.19 5.77
C PRO A 166 7.06 5.79 6.17
N ASN A 167 7.13 7.07 6.58
CA ASN A 167 8.38 7.74 6.90
C ASN A 167 8.18 8.96 7.83
N GLU A 168 9.28 9.45 8.41
CA GLU A 168 9.32 10.59 9.33
C GLU A 168 8.77 11.87 8.69
N MET A 169 9.13 12.15 7.43
CA MET A 169 8.72 13.37 6.74
C MET A 169 7.19 13.51 6.66
N VAL A 170 6.47 12.40 6.47
CA VAL A 170 5.01 12.39 6.49
C VAL A 170 4.49 12.55 7.91
N GLY A 171 5.05 11.82 8.88
CA GLY A 171 4.62 11.89 10.29
C GLY A 171 4.75 13.28 10.89
N GLU A 172 5.91 13.93 10.72
CA GLU A 172 6.20 15.27 11.21
C GLU A 172 5.26 16.34 10.64
N ALA A 173 4.86 16.19 9.37
CA ALA A 173 3.97 17.16 8.71
C ALA A 173 2.63 17.33 9.43
N TYR A 174 2.17 16.33 10.17
CA TYR A 174 0.93 16.36 10.93
C TYR A 174 1.11 16.85 12.37
N GLY A 175 2.33 16.94 12.89
CA GLY A 175 2.62 17.43 14.25
C GLY A 175 1.87 16.66 15.35
N LYS A 176 1.70 15.35 15.16
CA LYS A 176 1.08 14.39 16.08
C LYS A 176 2.06 13.25 16.36
N PRO A 177 1.88 12.47 17.43
CA PRO A 177 2.57 11.20 17.55
C PRO A 177 2.39 10.37 16.29
N PHE A 178 3.45 9.71 15.84
CA PHE A 178 3.35 8.89 14.64
C PHE A 178 4.07 7.56 14.76
N CYS A 179 3.55 6.58 14.03
CA CYS A 179 4.13 5.25 13.89
C CYS A 179 4.57 5.04 12.44
N ILE A 180 5.87 4.77 12.27
CA ILE A 180 6.43 4.45 10.95
C ILE A 180 6.30 2.95 10.73
N VAL A 181 5.50 2.59 9.72
CA VAL A 181 5.31 1.23 9.25
C VAL A 181 5.14 1.23 7.73
N PRO A 182 5.51 0.15 7.03
CA PRO A 182 5.26 0.02 5.61
C PRO A 182 3.74 -0.02 5.30
N ASP A 183 3.38 0.13 4.03
CA ASP A 183 1.97 0.16 3.57
C ASP A 183 1.20 -1.09 3.96
N TYR A 184 1.85 -2.26 3.94
CA TYR A 184 1.34 -3.49 4.56
C TYR A 184 2.40 -4.13 5.44
N ILE A 185 1.95 -4.91 6.42
CA ILE A 185 2.79 -5.70 7.30
C ILE A 185 2.70 -7.16 6.86
N TYR A 186 3.85 -7.81 6.66
CA TYR A 186 3.89 -9.24 6.35
C TYR A 186 3.43 -10.05 7.57
N LEU A 187 2.48 -10.98 7.35
CA LEU A 187 1.85 -11.75 8.43
C LEU A 187 2.11 -13.26 8.34
N GLY A 188 2.95 -13.70 7.42
CA GLY A 188 3.26 -15.13 7.23
C GLY A 188 2.15 -15.96 6.55
N ASN A 189 0.98 -15.40 6.33
CA ASN A 189 -0.22 -16.17 5.93
C ASN A 189 -0.24 -16.62 4.45
N ASN A 190 0.80 -16.34 3.68
CA ASN A 190 0.84 -16.61 2.23
C ASN A 190 2.09 -17.42 1.81
N GLU A 191 2.60 -18.28 2.67
CA GLU A 191 3.68 -19.19 2.29
C GLU A 191 3.14 -20.25 1.34
N ARG A 192 3.21 -19.97 0.05
CA ARG A 192 3.05 -20.97 -1.01
C ARG A 192 4.41 -21.58 -1.30
N SER A 193 4.42 -22.83 -1.78
CA SER A 193 5.65 -23.52 -2.19
C SER A 193 6.47 -22.65 -3.14
N GLU A 194 7.74 -22.44 -2.84
CA GLU A 194 8.66 -21.71 -3.69
C GLU A 194 8.94 -22.51 -4.99
N ILE A 195 8.94 -21.79 -6.10
CA ILE A 195 9.38 -22.34 -7.38
C ILE A 195 10.91 -22.21 -7.42
N PRO A 196 11.66 -23.30 -7.62
CA PRO A 196 13.11 -23.26 -7.73
C PRO A 196 13.59 -22.29 -8.82
N TYR A 197 14.76 -21.72 -8.67
CA TYR A 197 15.32 -20.73 -9.62
C TYR A 197 15.33 -21.24 -11.06
N GLY A 198 15.72 -22.51 -11.27
CA GLY A 198 15.80 -23.15 -12.60
C GLY A 198 14.43 -23.36 -13.26
N ASP A 199 13.38 -23.55 -12.47
CA ASP A 199 12.03 -23.90 -12.93
C ASP A 199 11.15 -22.67 -13.21
N LYS A 200 11.64 -21.47 -12.89
CA LYS A 200 10.90 -20.23 -13.13
C LYS A 200 10.78 -19.93 -14.62
N LYS A 201 9.55 -19.65 -15.06
CA LYS A 201 9.20 -19.42 -16.47
C LYS A 201 9.85 -18.15 -17.05
N TYR A 202 9.96 -17.10 -16.24
CA TYR A 202 10.44 -15.79 -16.66
C TYR A 202 11.71 -15.39 -15.91
N ASP A 203 12.60 -14.69 -16.60
CA ASP A 203 13.75 -14.06 -15.97
C ASP A 203 13.33 -12.82 -15.20
N VAL A 204 12.46 -11.99 -15.80
CA VAL A 204 11.94 -10.79 -15.18
C VAL A 204 10.45 -10.64 -15.39
N CYS A 205 9.78 -10.02 -14.40
CA CYS A 205 8.40 -9.55 -14.56
C CYS A 205 8.31 -8.04 -14.36
N PHE A 206 7.32 -7.45 -15.04
CA PHE A 206 6.77 -6.13 -14.73
C PHE A 206 5.26 -6.29 -14.60
N VAL A 207 4.71 -6.07 -13.40
CA VAL A 207 3.31 -6.33 -13.13
C VAL A 207 2.60 -5.13 -12.49
N GLY A 208 1.28 -5.07 -12.65
CA GLY A 208 0.44 -4.04 -12.05
C GLY A 208 0.06 -2.93 -13.05
N ARG A 209 -0.31 -1.75 -12.54
CA ARG A 209 -0.70 -0.65 -13.42
C ARG A 209 0.48 -0.19 -14.27
N ILE A 210 0.29 -0.14 -15.57
CA ILE A 210 1.29 0.28 -16.55
C ILE A 210 1.06 1.76 -16.86
N GLU A 211 2.03 2.58 -16.51
CA GLU A 211 2.06 4.05 -16.69
C GLU A 211 3.46 4.45 -17.20
N GLU A 212 3.54 5.52 -17.97
CA GLU A 212 4.80 5.99 -18.57
C GLU A 212 5.89 6.21 -17.51
N GLU A 213 5.54 6.86 -16.40
CA GLU A 213 6.47 7.14 -15.29
C GLU A 213 7.04 5.88 -14.60
N LYS A 214 6.51 4.70 -14.91
CA LYS A 214 7.08 3.43 -14.44
C LYS A 214 8.18 2.88 -15.33
N GLY A 215 8.41 3.51 -16.49
CA GLY A 215 9.52 3.22 -17.39
C GLY A 215 9.54 1.80 -17.95
N VAL A 216 8.37 1.14 -18.06
CA VAL A 216 8.28 -0.24 -18.56
C VAL A 216 8.67 -0.36 -20.02
N LEU A 217 8.37 0.66 -20.83
CA LEU A 217 8.69 0.66 -22.26
C LEU A 217 10.21 0.67 -22.49
N ASP A 218 10.95 1.43 -21.69
CA ASP A 218 12.42 1.47 -21.77
C ASP A 218 13.03 0.12 -21.42
N VAL A 219 12.48 -0.53 -20.36
CA VAL A 219 12.89 -1.88 -19.97
C VAL A 219 12.56 -2.89 -21.07
N ALA A 220 11.36 -2.83 -21.66
CA ALA A 220 10.96 -3.71 -22.74
C ALA A 220 11.88 -3.58 -23.96
N ARG A 221 12.19 -2.33 -24.37
CA ARG A 221 13.12 -2.07 -25.48
C ARG A 221 14.53 -2.62 -25.21
N LYS A 222 15.03 -2.44 -23.99
CA LYS A 222 16.36 -2.96 -23.59
C LYS A 222 16.42 -4.49 -23.64
N LEU A 223 15.31 -5.17 -23.31
CA LEU A 223 15.26 -6.64 -23.26
C LEU A 223 14.82 -7.28 -24.57
N ALA A 224 14.23 -6.54 -25.49
CA ALA A 224 13.77 -7.06 -26.78
C ALA A 224 14.93 -7.73 -27.54
N GLY A 225 14.69 -8.97 -28.01
CA GLY A 225 15.67 -9.75 -28.77
C GLY A 225 16.84 -10.30 -27.96
N THR A 226 16.87 -10.13 -26.63
CA THR A 226 17.84 -10.80 -25.76
C THR A 226 17.41 -12.23 -25.43
N SER A 227 18.27 -13.01 -24.78
CA SER A 227 17.93 -14.35 -24.29
C SER A 227 17.04 -14.32 -23.03
N ARG A 228 16.75 -13.16 -22.47
CA ARG A 228 15.99 -12.99 -21.22
C ARG A 228 14.50 -12.97 -21.48
N ARG A 229 13.76 -13.85 -20.82
CA ARG A 229 12.29 -13.95 -20.93
C ARG A 229 11.61 -12.98 -19.98
N MET A 230 10.75 -12.11 -20.52
CA MET A 230 10.05 -11.10 -19.75
C MET A 230 8.53 -11.29 -19.85
N ILE A 231 7.81 -11.13 -18.73
CA ILE A 231 6.37 -10.93 -18.69
C ILE A 231 6.04 -9.49 -18.31
N ILE A 232 5.20 -8.83 -19.11
CA ILE A 232 4.61 -7.54 -18.79
C ILE A 232 3.10 -7.74 -18.62
N ALA A 233 2.56 -7.48 -17.44
CA ALA A 233 1.14 -7.73 -17.19
C ALA A 233 0.48 -6.62 -16.41
N GLY A 234 -0.65 -6.12 -16.93
CA GLY A 234 -1.45 -5.14 -16.21
C GLY A 234 -2.26 -4.19 -17.05
N LYS A 235 -2.98 -3.29 -16.38
CA LYS A 235 -3.83 -2.32 -17.04
C LYS A 235 -3.04 -1.10 -17.50
N VAL A 236 -3.08 -0.83 -18.79
CA VAL A 236 -2.57 0.40 -19.41
C VAL A 236 -3.70 1.43 -19.48
N ARG A 237 -3.42 2.69 -19.14
CA ARG A 237 -4.38 3.79 -19.30
C ARG A 237 -4.21 4.53 -20.61
N ASP A 238 -2.99 4.67 -21.05
CA ASP A 238 -2.61 5.38 -22.27
C ASP A 238 -2.56 4.41 -23.45
N GLY A 239 -3.43 4.63 -24.44
CA GLY A 239 -3.49 3.80 -25.64
C GLY A 239 -2.22 3.88 -26.50
N SER A 240 -1.51 5.02 -26.49
CA SER A 240 -0.23 5.18 -27.20
C SER A 240 0.83 4.26 -26.58
N LEU A 241 0.94 4.25 -25.23
CA LEU A 241 1.87 3.37 -24.51
C LEU A 241 1.53 1.89 -24.76
N ALA A 242 0.22 1.54 -24.79
CA ALA A 242 -0.21 0.19 -25.10
C ALA A 242 0.28 -0.25 -26.49
N GLY A 243 0.02 0.56 -27.54
CA GLY A 243 0.46 0.26 -28.89
C GLY A 243 1.99 0.15 -29.05
N GLN A 244 2.76 0.99 -28.33
CA GLN A 244 4.23 0.86 -28.33
C GLN A 244 4.70 -0.44 -27.67
N LEU A 245 4.10 -0.86 -26.56
CA LEU A 245 4.42 -2.14 -25.92
C LEU A 245 4.05 -3.34 -26.80
N GLU A 246 2.90 -3.28 -27.49
CA GLU A 246 2.49 -4.30 -28.43
C GLU A 246 3.47 -4.40 -29.61
N GLN A 247 3.95 -3.29 -30.15
CA GLN A 247 4.94 -3.28 -31.21
C GLN A 247 6.28 -3.91 -30.75
N VAL A 248 6.76 -3.57 -29.55
CA VAL A 248 7.98 -4.16 -29.01
C VAL A 248 7.80 -5.66 -28.81
N ALA A 249 6.71 -6.10 -28.20
CA ALA A 249 6.44 -7.51 -27.98
C ALA A 249 6.29 -8.30 -29.27
N ALA A 250 5.65 -7.72 -30.31
CA ALA A 250 5.51 -8.34 -31.62
C ALA A 250 6.84 -8.46 -32.40
N SER A 251 7.86 -7.67 -32.05
CA SER A 251 9.18 -7.69 -32.71
C SER A 251 10.15 -8.74 -32.16
N CYS A 252 9.76 -9.49 -31.11
CA CYS A 252 10.62 -10.46 -30.45
C CYS A 252 9.81 -11.55 -29.72
N ASP A 253 10.40 -12.73 -29.57
CA ASP A 253 9.73 -13.90 -28.96
C ASP A 253 9.95 -14.00 -27.44
N ASN A 254 10.75 -13.11 -26.86
CA ASN A 254 11.16 -13.18 -25.45
C ASN A 254 10.34 -12.30 -24.53
N ILE A 255 9.39 -11.50 -25.04
CA ILE A 255 8.48 -10.64 -24.25
C ILE A 255 7.04 -11.14 -24.37
N GLU A 256 6.50 -11.64 -23.27
CA GLU A 256 5.07 -11.97 -23.15
C GLU A 256 4.34 -10.74 -22.61
N LEU A 257 3.24 -10.32 -23.28
CA LEU A 257 2.48 -9.13 -22.95
C LEU A 257 1.03 -9.46 -22.61
N HIS A 258 0.56 -9.07 -21.42
CA HIS A 258 -0.82 -9.21 -20.99
C HIS A 258 -1.42 -7.84 -20.62
N ILE A 259 -1.97 -7.13 -21.58
CA ILE A 259 -2.65 -5.85 -21.35
C ILE A 259 -4.09 -6.08 -20.93
N GLY A 260 -4.47 -5.58 -19.78
CA GLY A 260 -5.84 -5.64 -19.29
C GLY A 260 -5.95 -5.84 -17.79
N TYR A 261 -7.13 -6.27 -17.36
CA TYR A 261 -7.37 -6.69 -15.98
C TYR A 261 -6.72 -8.06 -15.75
N VAL A 262 -5.94 -8.12 -14.69
CA VAL A 262 -5.29 -9.35 -14.23
C VAL A 262 -5.89 -9.71 -12.87
N SER A 263 -6.43 -10.92 -12.71
CA SER A 263 -6.91 -11.40 -11.42
C SER A 263 -5.77 -11.53 -10.41
N ASP A 264 -6.08 -11.46 -9.11
CA ASP A 264 -5.06 -11.59 -8.06
C ASP A 264 -4.26 -12.90 -8.21
N GLU A 265 -4.90 -14.01 -8.56
CA GLU A 265 -4.24 -15.31 -8.74
C GLU A 265 -3.22 -15.27 -9.87
N VAL A 266 -3.59 -14.73 -11.03
CA VAL A 266 -2.71 -14.59 -12.21
C VAL A 266 -1.59 -13.58 -11.92
N TYR A 267 -1.92 -12.46 -11.27
CA TYR A 267 -0.96 -11.42 -10.86
C TYR A 267 0.15 -12.00 -9.97
N TYR A 268 -0.22 -12.69 -8.89
CA TYR A 268 0.78 -13.35 -8.03
C TYR A 268 1.43 -14.55 -8.72
N GLY A 269 0.74 -15.21 -9.65
CA GLY A 269 1.30 -16.25 -10.50
C GLY A 269 2.47 -15.73 -11.34
N TYR A 270 2.33 -14.59 -12.00
CA TYR A 270 3.41 -13.97 -12.77
C TYR A 270 4.60 -13.59 -11.89
N ILE A 271 4.34 -12.99 -10.71
CA ILE A 271 5.43 -12.67 -9.77
C ILE A 271 6.20 -13.94 -9.41
N ARG A 272 5.53 -14.97 -8.89
CA ARG A 272 6.20 -16.19 -8.41
C ARG A 272 6.94 -16.98 -9.49
N ASN A 273 6.45 -16.95 -10.74
CA ASN A 273 7.09 -17.59 -11.88
C ASN A 273 8.23 -16.76 -12.48
N SER A 274 8.60 -15.64 -11.88
CA SER A 274 9.71 -14.79 -12.32
C SER A 274 10.89 -14.87 -11.35
N ARG A 275 12.11 -14.83 -11.88
CA ARG A 275 13.33 -14.76 -11.07
C ARG A 275 13.46 -13.43 -10.38
N PHE A 276 13.17 -12.33 -11.10
CA PHE A 276 13.23 -10.96 -10.59
C PHE A 276 12.01 -10.15 -11.03
N CYS A 277 11.69 -9.10 -10.28
CA CYS A 277 10.81 -8.04 -10.75
C CYS A 277 11.65 -6.83 -11.12
N ILE A 278 11.45 -6.27 -12.32
CA ILE A 278 12.21 -5.10 -12.76
C ILE A 278 11.34 -3.84 -12.69
N LEU A 279 11.88 -2.77 -12.08
CA LEU A 279 11.16 -1.52 -11.82
C LEU A 279 12.03 -0.32 -12.21
N ASN A 280 11.60 0.45 -13.20
CA ASN A 280 12.31 1.63 -13.72
C ASN A 280 11.57 2.93 -13.42
N TYR A 281 11.19 3.14 -12.14
CA TYR A 281 10.37 4.27 -11.73
C TYR A 281 11.04 5.63 -11.99
N GLN A 282 10.28 6.55 -12.58
CA GLN A 282 10.70 7.87 -13.01
C GLN A 282 9.73 8.95 -12.54
N GLY A 283 10.06 10.21 -12.73
CA GLY A 283 9.19 11.35 -12.46
C GLY A 283 8.61 11.37 -11.06
N GLU A 284 7.35 11.73 -10.93
CA GLU A 284 6.62 11.79 -9.66
C GLU A 284 6.42 10.40 -9.03
N TYR A 285 6.39 9.33 -9.85
CA TYR A 285 6.20 7.97 -9.34
C TYR A 285 7.38 7.50 -8.47
N SER A 286 8.59 7.99 -8.75
CA SER A 286 9.80 7.69 -7.96
C SER A 286 9.71 8.13 -6.48
N ARG A 287 8.78 9.01 -6.15
CA ARG A 287 8.58 9.58 -4.80
C ARG A 287 7.45 8.92 -4.01
N ARG A 288 6.72 7.98 -4.62
CA ARG A 288 5.55 7.32 -4.01
C ARG A 288 5.93 5.95 -3.49
N SER A 289 5.22 5.47 -2.45
CA SER A 289 5.27 4.06 -2.11
C SER A 289 4.58 3.22 -3.18
N SER A 290 4.99 1.97 -3.32
CA SER A 290 4.47 1.06 -4.35
C SER A 290 4.12 -0.29 -3.76
N GLY A 291 2.83 -0.66 -3.83
CA GLY A 291 2.35 -1.97 -3.39
C GLY A 291 3.01 -3.13 -4.14
N VAL A 292 3.30 -2.96 -5.44
CA VAL A 292 4.00 -3.98 -6.25
C VAL A 292 5.34 -4.37 -5.65
N VAL A 293 6.05 -3.41 -5.05
CA VAL A 293 7.35 -3.67 -4.41
C VAL A 293 7.20 -4.63 -3.23
N LEU A 294 6.22 -4.38 -2.36
CA LEU A 294 5.95 -5.26 -1.22
C LEU A 294 5.36 -6.60 -1.67
N ASP A 295 4.42 -6.59 -2.62
CA ASP A 295 3.85 -7.82 -3.18
C ASP A 295 4.93 -8.74 -3.75
N THR A 296 5.93 -8.17 -4.43
CA THR A 296 7.04 -8.91 -5.01
C THR A 296 7.94 -9.52 -3.93
N VAL A 297 8.39 -8.71 -2.98
CA VAL A 297 9.27 -9.16 -1.89
C VAL A 297 8.57 -10.19 -1.00
N PHE A 298 7.27 -10.01 -0.72
CA PHE A 298 6.52 -10.97 0.09
C PHE A 298 6.26 -12.31 -0.62
N ASN A 299 6.36 -12.33 -1.95
CA ASN A 299 6.33 -13.56 -2.75
C ASN A 299 7.74 -14.12 -3.04
N ASN A 300 8.76 -13.76 -2.28
CA ASN A 300 10.14 -14.23 -2.42
C ASN A 300 10.73 -14.00 -3.82
N VAL A 301 10.47 -12.81 -4.36
CA VAL A 301 11.04 -12.39 -5.65
C VAL A 301 11.87 -11.13 -5.44
N PRO A 302 13.18 -11.17 -5.71
CA PRO A 302 14.04 -10.01 -5.60
C PRO A 302 13.70 -8.93 -6.64
N ILE A 303 14.06 -7.69 -6.33
CA ILE A 303 13.81 -6.55 -7.21
C ILE A 303 15.11 -6.09 -7.88
N ILE A 304 15.03 -5.80 -9.18
CA ILE A 304 16.02 -5.00 -9.90
C ILE A 304 15.37 -3.65 -10.14
N GLY A 305 15.89 -2.58 -9.54
CA GLY A 305 15.19 -1.30 -9.54
C GLY A 305 16.05 -0.08 -9.74
N LYS A 306 15.50 0.94 -10.44
CA LYS A 306 16.14 2.25 -10.53
C LYS A 306 16.09 2.95 -9.19
N ARG A 307 17.22 3.56 -8.77
CA ARG A 307 17.32 4.27 -7.50
C ARG A 307 16.21 5.30 -7.34
N CYS A 308 15.37 5.10 -6.33
CA CYS A 308 14.28 6.01 -5.99
C CYS A 308 13.73 5.72 -4.58
N LYS A 309 12.97 6.66 -4.02
CA LYS A 309 12.42 6.54 -2.65
C LYS A 309 11.52 5.32 -2.44
N ALA A 310 10.79 4.89 -3.45
CA ALA A 310 9.95 3.70 -3.38
C ALA A 310 10.76 2.42 -3.11
N LEU A 311 12.05 2.43 -3.45
CA LEU A 311 12.97 1.29 -3.38
C LEU A 311 14.05 1.43 -2.31
N ASP A 312 14.04 2.51 -1.49
CA ASP A 312 15.04 2.74 -0.43
C ASP A 312 15.23 1.51 0.47
N PHE A 313 14.16 0.79 0.79
CA PHE A 313 14.27 -0.38 1.65
C PHE A 313 14.89 -1.58 0.94
N ILE A 314 14.76 -1.70 -0.38
CA ILE A 314 15.39 -2.76 -1.17
C ILE A 314 16.92 -2.65 -1.03
N GLU A 315 17.46 -1.45 -1.19
CA GLU A 315 18.88 -1.18 -0.99
C GLU A 315 19.29 -1.38 0.48
N LYS A 316 18.51 -0.81 1.41
CA LYS A 316 18.79 -0.87 2.85
C LYS A 316 18.84 -2.30 3.40
N PHE A 317 17.97 -3.19 2.93
CA PHE A 317 17.90 -4.57 3.41
C PHE A 317 18.53 -5.58 2.43
N GLY A 318 19.03 -5.13 1.28
CA GLY A 318 19.63 -6.00 0.27
C GLY A 318 18.64 -6.97 -0.35
N CYS A 319 17.37 -6.59 -0.51
CA CYS A 319 16.32 -7.44 -1.07
C CYS A 319 16.33 -7.48 -2.61
N GLY A 320 17.40 -7.03 -3.24
CA GLY A 320 17.55 -6.96 -4.69
C GLY A 320 18.70 -6.05 -5.09
N TYR A 321 18.73 -5.64 -6.34
CA TYR A 321 19.76 -4.79 -6.93
C TYR A 321 19.20 -3.42 -7.30
N ILE A 322 19.91 -2.35 -6.94
CA ILE A 322 19.55 -0.96 -7.26
C ILE A 322 20.56 -0.39 -8.26
N TYR A 323 20.05 0.12 -9.39
CA TYR A 323 20.85 0.77 -10.43
C TYR A 323 20.50 2.25 -10.57
N ASP A 324 21.43 3.03 -11.09
CA ASP A 324 21.25 4.47 -11.35
C ASP A 324 20.85 4.75 -12.80
N ASP A 325 21.43 4.00 -13.73
CA ASP A 325 21.18 4.13 -15.17
C ASP A 325 20.81 2.79 -15.79
N LEU A 326 19.71 2.76 -16.56
CA LEU A 326 19.23 1.56 -17.22
C LEU A 326 20.19 1.08 -18.31
N GLU A 327 20.85 1.99 -19.03
CA GLU A 327 21.73 1.62 -20.13
C GLU A 327 22.97 0.85 -19.65
N SER A 328 23.51 1.24 -18.49
CA SER A 328 24.67 0.59 -17.89
C SER A 328 24.33 -0.73 -17.14
N LEU A 329 23.04 -1.07 -17.03
CA LEU A 329 22.60 -2.26 -16.30
C LEU A 329 22.99 -3.56 -17.01
N SER A 330 23.88 -4.35 -16.40
CA SER A 330 24.25 -5.71 -16.83
C SER A 330 23.41 -6.76 -16.10
N LEU A 331 22.40 -7.30 -16.76
CA LEU A 331 21.53 -8.31 -16.17
C LEU A 331 22.24 -9.65 -15.97
N ASP A 332 23.21 -9.98 -16.80
CA ASP A 332 23.96 -11.26 -16.70
C ASP A 332 24.80 -11.32 -15.43
N GLU A 333 25.35 -10.20 -15.00
CA GLU A 333 26.12 -10.12 -13.74
C GLU A 333 25.21 -10.19 -12.51
N ILE A 334 23.99 -9.65 -12.61
CA ILE A 334 23.05 -9.51 -11.49
C ILE A 334 22.22 -10.79 -11.31
N MET A 335 21.73 -11.36 -12.41
CA MET A 335 20.77 -12.45 -12.41
C MET A 335 21.43 -13.84 -12.31
N THR A 336 22.39 -13.98 -11.42
CA THR A 336 22.99 -15.27 -11.09
C THR A 336 22.21 -15.96 -9.97
N GLU A 337 22.21 -17.31 -9.95
CA GLU A 337 21.55 -18.06 -8.88
C GLU A 337 22.16 -17.75 -7.50
N LYS A 338 23.47 -17.50 -7.45
CA LYS A 338 24.16 -17.06 -6.23
C LYS A 338 23.57 -15.77 -5.67
N ASN A 339 23.44 -14.73 -6.51
CA ASN A 339 22.88 -13.45 -6.10
C ASN A 339 21.41 -13.59 -5.72
N TYR A 340 20.65 -14.37 -6.50
CA TYR A 340 19.25 -14.66 -6.21
C TYR A 340 19.06 -15.23 -4.80
N ASN A 341 19.83 -16.28 -4.46
CA ASN A 341 19.77 -16.92 -3.14
C ASN A 341 20.18 -15.96 -2.01
N GLN A 342 21.18 -15.10 -2.27
CA GLN A 342 21.55 -14.05 -1.30
C GLN A 342 20.41 -13.07 -1.06
N TYR A 343 19.73 -12.62 -2.13
CA TYR A 343 18.58 -11.73 -1.99
C TYR A 343 17.42 -12.41 -1.27
N LEU A 344 17.16 -13.70 -1.49
CA LEU A 344 16.14 -14.45 -0.75
C LEU A 344 16.43 -14.53 0.74
N ALA A 345 17.68 -14.76 1.14
CA ALA A 345 18.08 -14.74 2.55
C ALA A 345 17.81 -13.37 3.18
N ASN A 346 18.11 -12.28 2.47
CA ASN A 346 17.84 -10.94 2.92
C ASN A 346 16.33 -10.61 2.98
N ILE A 347 15.55 -11.11 2.03
CA ILE A 347 14.10 -11.02 2.04
C ILE A 347 13.51 -11.71 3.27
N ALA A 348 14.02 -12.89 3.64
CA ALA A 348 13.60 -13.60 4.83
C ALA A 348 13.85 -12.76 6.11
N LEU A 349 15.03 -12.14 6.23
CA LEU A 349 15.35 -11.23 7.33
C LEU A 349 14.43 -9.99 7.33
N TYR A 350 14.15 -9.42 6.15
CA TYR A 350 13.21 -8.30 6.04
C TYR A 350 11.79 -8.69 6.48
N LYS A 351 11.31 -9.88 6.10
CA LYS A 351 10.02 -10.40 6.56
C LYS A 351 9.96 -10.54 8.09
N GLN A 352 11.03 -11.02 8.72
CA GLN A 352 11.12 -11.08 10.18
C GLN A 352 10.98 -9.69 10.83
N LYS A 353 11.52 -8.65 10.20
CA LYS A 353 11.37 -7.25 10.66
C LYS A 353 9.91 -6.79 10.74
N HIS A 354 9.03 -7.39 9.95
CA HIS A 354 7.60 -7.05 9.97
C HIS A 354 6.89 -7.48 11.25
N VAL A 355 7.41 -8.45 12.00
CA VAL A 355 6.91 -8.78 13.35
C VAL A 355 7.12 -7.57 14.28
N GLU A 356 8.28 -6.93 14.21
CA GLU A 356 8.54 -5.70 15.00
C GLU A 356 7.62 -4.53 14.58
N TYR A 357 7.33 -4.39 13.29
CA TYR A 357 6.38 -3.38 12.82
C TYR A 357 4.96 -3.67 13.32
N ALA A 358 4.54 -4.94 13.35
CA ALA A 358 3.26 -5.36 13.88
C ALA A 358 3.13 -5.02 15.37
N ASP A 359 4.13 -5.37 16.17
CA ASP A 359 4.15 -5.09 17.61
C ASP A 359 4.18 -3.59 17.89
N LYS A 360 5.01 -2.85 17.15
CA LYS A 360 5.08 -1.39 17.25
C LYS A 360 3.74 -0.74 16.94
N LEU A 361 3.06 -1.20 15.89
CA LEU A 361 1.76 -0.67 15.49
C LEU A 361 0.69 -0.98 16.53
N ARG A 362 0.62 -2.24 17.02
CA ARG A 362 -0.32 -2.62 18.08
C ARG A 362 -0.16 -1.76 19.32
N LYS A 363 1.08 -1.63 19.82
CA LYS A 363 1.39 -0.75 20.97
C LYS A 363 0.98 0.70 20.71
N PHE A 364 1.27 1.23 19.51
CA PHE A 364 0.96 2.61 19.17
C PHE A 364 -0.54 2.89 19.21
N VAL A 365 -1.36 1.98 18.71
CA VAL A 365 -2.82 2.12 18.76
C VAL A 365 -3.42 1.59 20.08
N GLY A 366 -2.61 1.08 21.01
CA GLY A 366 -2.99 0.65 22.35
C GLY A 366 -3.68 -0.70 22.41
N VAL A 367 -3.39 -1.60 21.49
CA VAL A 367 -3.77 -3.03 21.54
C VAL A 367 -2.60 -3.78 22.18
N LYS A 368 -2.92 -4.61 23.21
CA LYS A 368 -1.95 -5.48 23.88
C LYS A 368 -1.80 -6.82 23.19
#